data_1fe9e3afcb9f6faab49438c5848647f9
#
_entry.id   1fe9e3afcb9f6faab49438c5848647f9
#
_cell.length_a   1.000
_cell.length_b   1.000
_cell.length_c   1.000
_cell.angle_alpha   90.00
_cell.angle_beta   90.00
_cell.angle_gamma   90.00
#
_symmetry.space_group_name_H-M   'P 1'
#
loop_
_entity.id
_entity.type
_entity.pdbx_description
1 polymer ?
#
loop_
_entity_poly.entity_id
_entity_poly.type
_entity_poly.pdbx_seq_one_letter_code
_entity_poly.pdbx_strand_id
1 'polypeptide(L)'
;MNNLFDKNEITILVTDSGLGGLSVAADLAARLPKSGIFEKARIIFFNALFHPGSGYNFLPSEEEKVRIFNIALQAMEEKYHPDIILIACNTLSVIYDQTPFAKKTKVPVLGIVETGVDLIAEQFDNNPDASAIIFATQTTIETNSHKNMLIKRGYEKEKIIGLPCSMLADYIEEGANSEMTTLVISEYVSQALEKTNKPSAPIFASLNCTHYGYSMEQFKAAFKDAGYPDIKIINPNPEMSNFLFNKKYINRYSETEINVDVVSKTKITEAKIASLGKLVEKISPQTAEATKNYKYDPDLFDAKFDSSRIGL
;
A
#
# COMPACT_ATOMS: atom_id res chain seq x y z
N MET A 1 -5.06 18.89 8.35
CA MET A 1 -4.65 18.91 6.91
C MET A 1 -4.61 20.31 6.28
N ASN A 2 -5.43 21.27 6.68
CA ASN A 2 -5.46 22.60 6.02
C ASN A 2 -4.10 23.32 6.01
N ASN A 3 -3.26 23.14 7.03
CA ASN A 3 -1.95 23.81 7.13
C ASN A 3 -0.86 23.26 6.18
N LEU A 4 -1.07 22.10 5.53
CA LEU A 4 -0.09 21.55 4.58
C LEU A 4 0.05 22.45 3.35
N PHE A 5 -1.07 22.98 2.86
CA PHE A 5 -1.12 23.82 1.67
C PHE A 5 -0.68 25.26 1.91
N ASP A 6 -0.47 25.67 3.15
CA ASP A 6 0.09 26.99 3.47
C ASP A 6 1.60 27.03 3.30
N LYS A 7 2.25 25.86 3.19
CA LYS A 7 3.70 25.73 3.02
C LYS A 7 4.12 25.93 1.57
N ASN A 8 5.36 26.41 1.41
CA ASN A 8 6.02 26.46 0.10
C ASN A 8 6.76 25.15 -0.19
N GLU A 9 7.37 24.56 0.84
CA GLU A 9 8.11 23.31 0.77
C GLU A 9 7.42 22.26 1.64
N ILE A 10 7.42 21.00 1.19
CA ILE A 10 6.78 19.88 1.91
C ILE A 10 7.69 18.66 1.94
N THR A 11 7.70 17.95 3.07
CA THR A 11 8.27 16.60 3.20
C THR A 11 7.15 15.57 3.36
N ILE A 12 6.99 14.72 2.35
CA ILE A 12 6.00 13.64 2.31
C ILE A 12 6.73 12.33 2.56
N LEU A 13 6.38 11.62 3.63
CA LEU A 13 6.93 10.31 3.91
C LEU A 13 5.90 9.24 3.55
N VAL A 14 6.29 8.33 2.67
CA VAL A 14 5.51 7.15 2.30
C VAL A 14 6.14 5.93 2.95
N THR A 15 5.38 5.13 3.69
CA THR A 15 5.89 3.91 4.33
C THR A 15 5.12 2.67 3.95
N ASP A 16 5.86 1.57 3.88
CA ASP A 16 5.35 0.22 3.60
C ASP A 16 6.17 -0.83 4.37
N SER A 17 5.59 -2.01 4.59
CA SER A 17 6.25 -3.16 5.22
C SER A 17 7.16 -3.95 4.27
N GLY A 18 7.28 -3.53 3.04
CA GLY A 18 8.09 -4.07 1.94
C GLY A 18 8.28 -3.00 0.87
N LEU A 19 8.23 -3.38 -0.40
CA LEU A 19 8.48 -2.49 -1.53
C LEU A 19 7.22 -2.11 -2.33
N GLY A 20 6.06 -2.63 -1.96
CA GLY A 20 4.81 -2.38 -2.69
C GLY A 20 4.43 -0.90 -2.76
N GLY A 21 4.62 -0.17 -1.67
CA GLY A 21 4.32 1.25 -1.57
C GLY A 21 5.22 2.18 -2.40
N LEU A 22 6.27 1.66 -3.05
CA LEU A 22 7.04 2.42 -4.05
C LEU A 22 6.13 2.94 -5.18
N SER A 23 5.04 2.23 -5.50
CA SER A 23 4.06 2.69 -6.48
C SER A 23 3.37 3.99 -6.07
N VAL A 24 3.09 4.18 -4.79
CA VAL A 24 2.50 5.42 -4.24
C VAL A 24 3.54 6.56 -4.26
N ALA A 25 4.79 6.28 -3.88
CA ALA A 25 5.86 7.27 -3.97
C ALA A 25 6.13 7.68 -5.43
N ALA A 26 6.06 6.74 -6.37
CA ALA A 26 6.22 6.99 -7.80
C ALA A 26 5.05 7.83 -8.37
N ASP A 27 3.81 7.56 -7.95
CA ASP A 27 2.66 8.37 -8.36
C ASP A 27 2.82 9.83 -7.92
N LEU A 28 3.23 10.06 -6.67
CA LEU A 28 3.55 11.39 -6.17
C LEU A 28 4.66 12.06 -7.00
N ALA A 29 5.75 11.36 -7.24
CA ALA A 29 6.88 11.87 -8.00
C ALA A 29 6.56 12.18 -9.47
N ALA A 30 5.61 11.46 -10.07
CA ALA A 30 5.15 11.71 -11.43
C ALA A 30 4.20 12.92 -11.53
N ARG A 31 3.39 13.16 -10.50
CA ARG A 31 2.30 14.15 -10.54
C ARG A 31 2.68 15.51 -9.94
N LEU A 32 3.47 15.52 -8.87
CA LEU A 32 3.82 16.76 -8.17
C LEU A 32 4.53 17.78 -9.07
N PRO A 33 5.52 17.44 -9.92
CA PRO A 33 6.19 18.42 -10.77
C PRO A 33 5.21 19.23 -11.61
N LYS A 34 4.22 18.58 -12.21
CA LYS A 34 3.24 19.21 -13.10
C LYS A 34 2.14 19.97 -12.35
N SER A 35 2.04 19.78 -11.04
CA SER A 35 0.95 20.35 -10.25
C SER A 35 1.20 21.79 -9.83
N GLY A 36 2.47 22.17 -9.61
CA GLY A 36 2.85 23.46 -9.09
C GLY A 36 2.21 23.81 -7.74
N ILE A 37 1.86 22.81 -6.93
CA ILE A 37 1.20 23.02 -5.64
C ILE A 37 2.18 23.55 -4.61
N PHE A 38 3.40 23.04 -4.61
CA PHE A 38 4.51 23.46 -3.76
C PHE A 38 5.64 23.98 -4.63
N GLU A 39 6.51 24.81 -4.06
CA GLU A 39 7.77 25.18 -4.69
C GLU A 39 8.71 23.97 -4.72
N LYS A 40 8.81 23.26 -3.56
CA LYS A 40 9.61 22.05 -3.42
C LYS A 40 8.85 20.95 -2.68
N ALA A 41 9.06 19.71 -3.09
CA ALA A 41 8.57 18.55 -2.38
C ALA A 41 9.66 17.47 -2.25
N ARG A 42 9.93 17.08 -1.02
CA ARG A 42 10.76 15.92 -0.71
C ARG A 42 9.87 14.71 -0.46
N ILE A 43 10.03 13.67 -1.26
CA ILE A 43 9.32 12.40 -1.12
C ILE A 43 10.30 11.38 -0.54
N ILE A 44 9.98 10.81 0.60
CA ILE A 44 10.80 9.80 1.26
C ILE A 44 10.01 8.49 1.30
N PHE A 45 10.50 7.48 0.60
CA PHE A 45 10.00 6.12 0.79
C PHE A 45 10.77 5.46 1.93
N PHE A 46 10.09 5.18 3.03
CA PHE A 46 10.62 4.51 4.21
C PHE A 46 10.16 3.05 4.24
N ASN A 47 11.05 2.13 3.90
CA ASN A 47 10.80 0.71 4.03
C ASN A 47 10.82 0.31 5.52
N ALA A 48 9.63 0.04 6.07
CA ALA A 48 9.47 -0.36 7.46
C ALA A 48 9.72 -1.87 7.69
N LEU A 49 10.25 -2.60 6.69
CA LEU A 49 10.66 -3.99 6.87
C LEU A 49 11.77 -4.07 7.92
N PHE A 50 11.50 -4.74 9.04
CA PHE A 50 12.37 -4.76 10.21
C PHE A 50 13.43 -5.86 10.19
N HIS A 51 13.21 -6.94 9.41
CA HIS A 51 14.09 -8.09 9.32
C HIS A 51 14.09 -8.69 7.90
N PRO A 52 15.24 -9.07 7.31
CA PRO A 52 15.33 -9.49 5.91
C PRO A 52 14.59 -10.79 5.59
N GLY A 53 14.35 -11.66 6.56
CA GLY A 53 13.66 -12.94 6.38
C GLY A 53 12.23 -12.97 6.91
N SER A 54 11.70 -11.84 7.40
CA SER A 54 10.39 -11.85 8.05
C SER A 54 9.67 -10.51 7.97
N GLY A 55 8.52 -10.52 7.35
CA GLY A 55 7.60 -9.38 7.35
C GLY A 55 6.62 -9.41 8.53
N TYR A 56 5.79 -8.36 8.64
CA TYR A 56 4.81 -8.21 9.73
C TYR A 56 3.79 -9.35 9.81
N ASN A 57 3.45 -9.99 8.69
CA ASN A 57 2.50 -11.12 8.68
C ASN A 57 3.02 -12.37 9.40
N PHE A 58 4.34 -12.49 9.59
CA PHE A 58 4.96 -13.62 10.28
C PHE A 58 5.18 -13.36 11.79
N LEU A 59 4.87 -12.17 12.26
CA LEU A 59 4.97 -11.88 13.69
C LEU A 59 3.88 -12.63 14.48
N PRO A 60 4.22 -13.14 15.69
CA PRO A 60 3.37 -14.07 16.43
C PRO A 60 2.09 -13.44 16.99
N SER A 61 2.03 -12.13 17.13
CA SER A 61 0.87 -11.45 17.68
C SER A 61 0.67 -10.04 17.09
N GLU A 62 -0.54 -9.52 17.23
CA GLU A 62 -0.87 -8.15 16.82
C GLU A 62 -0.11 -7.11 17.65
N GLU A 63 0.07 -7.37 18.96
CA GLU A 63 0.83 -6.48 19.85
C GLU A 63 2.28 -6.33 19.39
N GLU A 64 2.89 -7.41 18.90
CA GLU A 64 4.27 -7.36 18.38
C GLU A 64 4.35 -6.58 17.06
N LYS A 65 3.37 -6.73 16.19
CA LYS A 65 3.24 -5.92 14.97
C LYS A 65 3.11 -4.44 15.30
N VAL A 66 2.22 -4.09 16.24
CA VAL A 66 2.00 -2.73 16.74
C VAL A 66 3.27 -2.16 17.36
N ARG A 67 3.98 -2.94 18.20
CA ARG A 67 5.22 -2.53 18.85
C ARG A 67 6.31 -2.16 17.85
N ILE A 68 6.57 -3.04 16.88
CA ILE A 68 7.61 -2.82 15.86
C ILE A 68 7.24 -1.63 14.98
N PHE A 69 5.99 -1.54 14.55
CA PHE A 69 5.56 -0.41 13.71
C PHE A 69 5.61 0.93 14.46
N ASN A 70 5.27 0.94 15.75
CA ASN A 70 5.39 2.14 16.58
C ASN A 70 6.83 2.67 16.60
N ILE A 71 7.83 1.78 16.73
CA ILE A 71 9.25 2.17 16.70
C ILE A 71 9.64 2.75 15.33
N ALA A 72 9.18 2.13 14.25
CA ALA A 72 9.42 2.64 12.90
C ALA A 72 8.80 4.03 12.70
N LEU A 73 7.56 4.26 13.17
CA LEU A 73 6.88 5.57 13.09
C LEU A 73 7.62 6.65 13.88
N GLN A 74 8.13 6.33 15.08
CA GLN A 74 8.94 7.26 15.85
C GLN A 74 10.23 7.64 15.11
N ALA A 75 10.92 6.66 14.53
CA ALA A 75 12.12 6.93 13.73
C ALA A 75 11.83 7.77 12.48
N MET A 76 10.66 7.60 11.83
CA MET A 76 10.22 8.43 10.72
C MET A 76 10.10 9.90 11.14
N GLU A 77 9.40 10.17 12.25
CA GLU A 77 9.21 11.53 12.75
C GLU A 77 10.53 12.14 13.21
N GLU A 78 11.33 11.42 13.98
CA GLU A 78 12.58 11.92 14.56
C GLU A 78 13.70 12.17 13.52
N LYS A 79 13.83 11.28 12.51
CA LYS A 79 14.92 11.39 11.53
C LYS A 79 14.58 12.28 10.33
N TYR A 80 13.32 12.37 9.96
CA TYR A 80 12.92 13.00 8.69
C TYR A 80 12.01 14.21 8.86
N HIS A 81 11.41 14.43 10.04
CA HIS A 81 10.51 15.55 10.33
C HIS A 81 9.46 15.76 9.24
N PRO A 82 8.70 14.72 8.85
CA PRO A 82 7.76 14.82 7.74
C PRO A 82 6.60 15.76 8.08
N ASP A 83 6.08 16.43 7.06
CA ASP A 83 4.86 17.22 7.15
C ASP A 83 3.61 16.35 7.11
N ILE A 84 3.75 15.16 6.51
CA ILE A 84 2.71 14.13 6.44
C ILE A 84 3.34 12.75 6.28
N ILE A 85 2.72 11.75 6.89
CA ILE A 85 3.06 10.33 6.71
C ILE A 85 1.91 9.63 5.98
N LEU A 86 2.22 8.95 4.87
CA LEU A 86 1.31 8.11 4.13
C LEU A 86 1.66 6.64 4.39
N ILE A 87 0.79 5.92 5.08
CA ILE A 87 0.95 4.47 5.29
C ILE A 87 0.34 3.76 4.09
N ALA A 88 1.16 3.51 3.06
CA ALA A 88 0.72 2.85 1.85
C ALA A 88 0.37 1.36 2.08
N CYS A 89 0.99 0.73 3.07
CA CYS A 89 0.74 -0.66 3.44
C CYS A 89 -0.61 -0.87 4.11
N ASN A 90 -1.46 -1.74 3.57
CA ASN A 90 -2.71 -2.11 4.23
C ASN A 90 -2.47 -2.79 5.58
N THR A 91 -1.51 -3.72 5.67
CA THR A 91 -1.15 -4.40 6.92
C THR A 91 -0.76 -3.43 8.04
N LEU A 92 0.00 -2.38 7.71
CA LEU A 92 0.41 -1.36 8.69
C LEU A 92 -0.72 -0.37 8.99
N SER A 93 -1.55 -0.04 8.00
CA SER A 93 -2.69 0.85 8.19
C SER A 93 -3.71 0.31 9.18
N VAL A 94 -4.02 -1.01 9.13
CA VAL A 94 -5.04 -1.61 10.02
C VAL A 94 -4.62 -1.67 11.49
N ILE A 95 -3.30 -1.58 11.78
CA ILE A 95 -2.76 -1.61 13.14
C ILE A 95 -2.34 -0.22 13.65
N TYR A 96 -2.35 0.80 12.79
CA TYR A 96 -1.82 2.13 13.09
C TYR A 96 -2.49 2.75 14.33
N ASP A 97 -3.81 2.76 14.41
CA ASP A 97 -4.57 3.39 15.51
C ASP A 97 -4.27 2.78 16.88
N GLN A 98 -3.73 1.57 16.92
CA GLN A 98 -3.34 0.89 18.15
C GLN A 98 -1.96 1.34 18.65
N THR A 99 -1.17 2.04 17.82
CA THR A 99 0.17 2.47 18.20
C THR A 99 0.13 3.62 19.21
N PRO A 100 1.05 3.64 20.20
CA PRO A 100 1.26 4.81 21.04
C PRO A 100 1.58 6.09 20.25
N PHE A 101 2.23 5.95 19.10
CA PHE A 101 2.54 7.05 18.19
C PHE A 101 1.29 7.76 17.69
N ALA A 102 0.28 7.01 17.24
CA ALA A 102 -1.00 7.57 16.74
C ALA A 102 -1.69 8.49 17.75
N LYS A 103 -1.49 8.22 19.06
CA LYS A 103 -2.11 8.99 20.16
C LYS A 103 -1.32 10.27 20.53
N LYS A 104 -0.07 10.40 20.08
CA LYS A 104 0.85 11.46 20.53
C LYS A 104 1.31 12.39 19.42
N THR A 105 1.44 11.87 18.19
CA THR A 105 1.97 12.64 17.07
C THR A 105 1.06 13.81 16.70
N LYS A 106 1.67 14.88 16.23
CA LYS A 106 0.99 16.03 15.62
C LYS A 106 1.12 16.01 14.11
N VAL A 107 1.96 15.11 13.57
CA VAL A 107 2.11 14.90 12.14
C VAL A 107 0.83 14.26 11.60
N PRO A 108 0.20 14.80 10.57
CA PRO A 108 -0.90 14.13 9.89
C PRO A 108 -0.46 12.77 9.35
N VAL A 109 -1.24 11.74 9.63
CA VAL A 109 -0.99 10.39 9.12
C VAL A 109 -2.23 9.89 8.40
N LEU A 110 -2.06 9.39 7.19
CA LEU A 110 -3.13 8.79 6.39
C LEU A 110 -2.78 7.34 6.04
N GLY A 111 -3.71 6.43 6.29
CA GLY A 111 -3.62 5.03 5.88
C GLY A 111 -4.40 4.76 4.61
N ILE A 112 -3.92 3.82 3.80
CA ILE A 112 -4.54 3.47 2.51
C ILE A 112 -5.91 2.78 2.66
N VAL A 113 -6.23 2.26 3.83
CA VAL A 113 -7.48 1.50 4.08
C VAL A 113 -8.72 2.33 3.77
N GLU A 114 -8.76 3.62 4.18
CA GLU A 114 -9.89 4.49 3.86
C GLU A 114 -10.06 4.68 2.36
N THR A 115 -8.98 4.89 1.62
CA THR A 115 -9.00 4.98 0.15
C THR A 115 -9.59 3.71 -0.47
N GLY A 116 -9.16 2.53 0.00
CA GLY A 116 -9.71 1.25 -0.47
C GLY A 116 -11.20 1.12 -0.19
N VAL A 117 -11.64 1.49 1.02
CA VAL A 117 -13.06 1.46 1.41
C VAL A 117 -13.89 2.44 0.59
N ASP A 118 -13.39 3.66 0.33
CA ASP A 118 -14.10 4.66 -0.48
C ASP A 118 -14.33 4.15 -1.91
N LEU A 119 -13.30 3.57 -2.52
CA LEU A 119 -13.41 3.00 -3.88
C LEU A 119 -14.35 1.79 -3.96
N ILE A 120 -14.36 0.93 -2.93
CA ILE A 120 -15.29 -0.19 -2.84
C ILE A 120 -16.72 0.34 -2.67
N ALA A 121 -16.92 1.32 -1.81
CA ALA A 121 -18.22 1.97 -1.60
C ALA A 121 -18.77 2.57 -2.88
N GLU A 122 -17.95 3.31 -3.65
CA GLU A 122 -18.30 3.84 -4.95
C GLU A 122 -18.80 2.76 -5.93
N GLN A 123 -18.15 1.57 -5.92
CA GLN A 123 -18.61 0.47 -6.78
C GLN A 123 -19.95 -0.12 -6.31
N PHE A 124 -20.18 -0.23 -5.00
CA PHE A 124 -21.48 -0.64 -4.48
C PHE A 124 -22.58 0.35 -4.78
N ASP A 125 -22.30 1.67 -4.70
CA ASP A 125 -23.28 2.71 -5.04
C ASP A 125 -23.69 2.66 -6.52
N ASN A 126 -22.71 2.35 -7.40
CA ASN A 126 -22.95 2.17 -8.83
C ASN A 126 -23.62 0.83 -9.17
N ASN A 127 -23.41 -0.21 -8.38
CA ASN A 127 -23.91 -1.58 -8.56
C ASN A 127 -24.36 -2.20 -7.23
N PRO A 128 -25.53 -1.85 -6.69
CA PRO A 128 -25.97 -2.30 -5.37
C PRO A 128 -26.11 -3.82 -5.23
N ASP A 129 -26.33 -4.55 -6.33
CA ASP A 129 -26.45 -6.01 -6.33
C ASP A 129 -25.11 -6.74 -6.42
N ALA A 130 -24.01 -6.02 -6.64
CA ALA A 130 -22.70 -6.62 -6.77
C ALA A 130 -22.16 -7.16 -5.44
N SER A 131 -21.20 -8.08 -5.52
CA SER A 131 -20.36 -8.51 -4.40
C SER A 131 -18.91 -8.05 -4.60
N ALA A 132 -18.28 -7.62 -3.51
CA ALA A 132 -16.88 -7.21 -3.49
C ALA A 132 -15.98 -8.36 -3.03
N ILE A 133 -14.96 -8.69 -3.81
CA ILE A 133 -13.89 -9.59 -3.40
C ILE A 133 -12.68 -8.74 -3.00
N ILE A 134 -12.27 -8.81 -1.73
CA ILE A 134 -11.13 -8.07 -1.18
C ILE A 134 -9.94 -9.02 -1.06
N PHE A 135 -8.97 -8.88 -1.96
CA PHE A 135 -7.70 -9.59 -1.89
C PHE A 135 -6.73 -8.79 -1.02
N ALA A 136 -6.22 -9.37 0.05
CA ALA A 136 -5.29 -8.71 0.95
C ALA A 136 -4.40 -9.72 1.69
N THR A 137 -3.47 -9.23 2.51
CA THR A 137 -2.66 -10.09 3.39
C THR A 137 -3.50 -10.67 4.52
N GLN A 138 -2.99 -11.73 5.16
CA GLN A 138 -3.65 -12.39 6.28
C GLN A 138 -4.05 -11.39 7.38
N THR A 139 -3.12 -10.55 7.85
CA THR A 139 -3.39 -9.55 8.89
C THR A 139 -4.50 -8.57 8.47
N THR A 140 -4.48 -8.10 7.24
CA THR A 140 -5.49 -7.16 6.74
C THR A 140 -6.88 -7.76 6.71
N ILE A 141 -7.02 -9.04 6.37
CA ILE A 141 -8.31 -9.73 6.35
C ILE A 141 -8.79 -10.05 7.77
N GLU A 142 -7.91 -10.54 8.64
CA GLU A 142 -8.25 -10.91 10.02
C GLU A 142 -8.76 -9.74 10.86
N THR A 143 -8.19 -8.55 10.69
CA THR A 143 -8.66 -7.34 11.38
C THR A 143 -10.06 -6.93 10.96
N ASN A 144 -10.57 -7.42 9.81
CA ASN A 144 -11.86 -7.06 9.22
C ASN A 144 -12.05 -5.54 9.01
N SER A 145 -11.00 -4.75 8.99
CA SER A 145 -11.09 -3.28 8.96
C SER A 145 -11.91 -2.77 7.78
N HIS A 146 -11.60 -3.20 6.54
CA HIS A 146 -12.37 -2.83 5.35
C HIS A 146 -13.84 -3.25 5.48
N LYS A 147 -14.09 -4.50 5.87
CA LYS A 147 -15.44 -5.04 6.03
C LYS A 147 -16.27 -4.28 7.06
N ASN A 148 -15.68 -4.02 8.23
CA ASN A 148 -16.36 -3.30 9.30
C ASN A 148 -16.68 -1.85 8.91
N MET A 149 -15.78 -1.17 8.19
CA MET A 149 -16.01 0.19 7.70
C MET A 149 -17.13 0.23 6.66
N LEU A 150 -17.18 -0.74 5.74
CA LEU A 150 -18.24 -0.87 4.74
C LEU A 150 -19.61 -1.17 5.40
N ILE A 151 -19.65 -2.09 6.37
CA ILE A 151 -20.87 -2.38 7.14
C ILE A 151 -21.38 -1.14 7.89
N LYS A 152 -20.49 -0.36 8.49
CA LYS A 152 -20.85 0.91 9.15
C LYS A 152 -21.45 1.94 8.17
N ARG A 153 -21.09 1.86 6.88
CA ARG A 153 -21.67 2.69 5.81
C ARG A 153 -22.99 2.13 5.28
N GLY A 154 -23.46 0.98 5.76
CA GLY A 154 -24.74 0.38 5.41
C GLY A 154 -24.69 -0.72 4.35
N TYR A 155 -23.50 -1.12 3.88
CA TYR A 155 -23.39 -2.22 2.91
C TYR A 155 -23.57 -3.59 3.55
N GLU A 156 -24.18 -4.51 2.82
CA GLU A 156 -24.52 -5.84 3.29
C GLU A 156 -23.26 -6.69 3.53
N LYS A 157 -23.16 -7.26 4.73
CA LYS A 157 -22.03 -8.08 5.16
C LYS A 157 -21.74 -9.27 4.24
N GLU A 158 -22.79 -9.87 3.70
CA GLU A 158 -22.77 -11.07 2.85
C GLU A 158 -22.18 -10.78 1.46
N LYS A 159 -22.21 -9.53 1.03
CA LYS A 159 -21.64 -9.05 -0.24
C LYS A 159 -20.15 -8.71 -0.14
N ILE A 160 -19.56 -8.74 1.06
CA ILE A 160 -18.17 -8.35 1.30
C ILE A 160 -17.35 -9.61 1.62
N ILE A 161 -16.59 -10.07 0.64
CA ILE A 161 -15.83 -11.33 0.68
C ILE A 161 -14.34 -10.99 0.84
N GLY A 162 -13.74 -11.36 1.98
CA GLY A 162 -12.30 -11.22 2.21
C GLY A 162 -11.56 -12.51 1.83
N LEU A 163 -10.47 -12.37 1.06
CA LEU A 163 -9.56 -13.45 0.73
C LEU A 163 -8.14 -13.13 1.17
N PRO A 164 -7.59 -13.86 2.16
CA PRO A 164 -6.20 -13.73 2.54
C PRO A 164 -5.32 -14.40 1.48
N CYS A 165 -4.31 -13.66 0.98
CA CYS A 165 -3.35 -14.13 -0.03
C CYS A 165 -1.96 -14.22 0.59
N SER A 166 -1.68 -15.30 1.29
CA SER A 166 -0.40 -15.55 1.95
C SER A 166 0.73 -15.62 0.92
N MET A 167 1.90 -15.06 1.23
CA MET A 167 3.11 -15.07 0.40
C MET A 167 2.99 -14.39 -0.97
N LEU A 168 1.79 -13.95 -1.41
CA LEU A 168 1.65 -13.37 -2.76
C LEU A 168 2.48 -12.08 -2.93
N ALA A 169 2.62 -11.27 -1.87
CA ALA A 169 3.47 -10.09 -1.90
C ALA A 169 4.93 -10.43 -2.18
N ASP A 170 5.44 -11.52 -1.58
CA ASP A 170 6.82 -11.99 -1.75
C ASP A 170 7.04 -12.51 -3.18
N TYR A 171 6.12 -13.32 -3.71
CA TYR A 171 6.19 -13.75 -5.12
C TYR A 171 6.19 -12.59 -6.09
N ILE A 172 5.41 -11.54 -5.83
CA ILE A 172 5.37 -10.33 -6.67
C ILE A 172 6.68 -9.55 -6.58
N GLU A 173 7.29 -9.42 -5.40
CA GLU A 173 8.60 -8.76 -5.26
C GLU A 173 9.70 -9.49 -6.02
N GLU A 174 9.67 -10.81 -6.06
CA GLU A 174 10.63 -11.62 -6.81
C GLU A 174 10.37 -11.59 -8.34
N GLY A 175 9.10 -11.49 -8.74
CA GLY A 175 8.73 -11.40 -10.15
C GLY A 175 7.24 -11.21 -10.36
N ALA A 176 6.80 -9.96 -10.52
CA ALA A 176 5.39 -9.61 -10.65
C ALA A 176 4.66 -10.31 -11.82
N ASN A 177 5.40 -10.69 -12.87
CA ASN A 177 4.88 -11.36 -14.07
C ASN A 177 5.47 -12.77 -14.22
N SER A 178 6.06 -13.35 -13.16
CA SER A 178 6.59 -14.71 -13.21
C SER A 178 5.47 -15.74 -13.35
N GLU A 179 5.82 -16.92 -13.86
CA GLU A 179 4.91 -18.04 -13.97
C GLU A 179 4.35 -18.43 -12.60
N MET A 180 5.19 -18.46 -11.56
CA MET A 180 4.78 -18.77 -10.21
C MET A 180 3.78 -17.74 -9.66
N THR A 181 4.04 -16.44 -9.83
CA THR A 181 3.11 -15.37 -9.43
C THR A 181 1.77 -15.52 -10.13
N THR A 182 1.78 -15.83 -11.43
CA THR A 182 0.57 -16.04 -12.23
C THR A 182 -0.24 -17.24 -11.72
N LEU A 183 0.41 -18.36 -11.45
CA LEU A 183 -0.23 -19.56 -10.91
C LEU A 183 -0.88 -19.29 -9.54
N VAL A 184 -0.14 -18.63 -8.63
CA VAL A 184 -0.63 -18.31 -7.29
C VAL A 184 -1.82 -17.34 -7.35
N ILE A 185 -1.80 -16.35 -8.24
CA ILE A 185 -2.94 -15.44 -8.45
C ILE A 185 -4.15 -16.23 -8.98
N SER A 186 -3.97 -17.12 -9.94
CA SER A 186 -5.06 -17.93 -10.50
C SER A 186 -5.72 -18.81 -9.41
N GLU A 187 -4.92 -19.38 -8.53
CA GLU A 187 -5.41 -20.16 -7.39
C GLU A 187 -6.23 -19.29 -6.42
N TYR A 188 -5.74 -18.08 -6.06
CA TYR A 188 -6.49 -17.18 -5.20
C TYR A 188 -7.78 -16.65 -5.85
N VAL A 189 -7.79 -16.42 -7.15
CA VAL A 189 -9.01 -16.06 -7.88
C VAL A 189 -10.02 -17.20 -7.82
N SER A 190 -9.61 -18.44 -8.05
CA SER A 190 -10.48 -19.61 -7.93
C SER A 190 -11.09 -19.72 -6.52
N GLN A 191 -10.26 -19.66 -5.47
CA GLN A 191 -10.72 -19.72 -4.08
C GLN A 191 -11.68 -18.57 -3.74
N ALA A 192 -11.47 -17.36 -4.30
CA ALA A 192 -12.35 -16.24 -4.09
C ALA A 192 -13.73 -16.46 -4.72
N LEU A 193 -13.76 -16.99 -5.94
CA LEU A 193 -14.99 -17.28 -6.67
C LEU A 193 -15.82 -18.38 -5.97
N GLU A 194 -15.18 -19.39 -5.41
CA GLU A 194 -15.86 -20.43 -4.61
C GLU A 194 -16.58 -19.89 -3.37
N LYS A 195 -16.07 -18.76 -2.81
CA LYS A 195 -16.69 -18.08 -1.67
C LYS A 195 -17.88 -17.20 -2.06
N THR A 196 -18.10 -16.97 -3.36
CA THR A 196 -19.25 -16.18 -3.81
C THR A 196 -20.53 -17.03 -3.78
N ASN A 197 -21.47 -16.68 -2.91
CA ASN A 197 -22.72 -17.44 -2.71
C ASN A 197 -23.74 -17.25 -3.84
N LYS A 198 -23.48 -16.36 -4.80
CA LYS A 198 -24.40 -16.05 -5.90
C LYS A 198 -23.61 -15.92 -7.22
N PRO A 199 -23.35 -17.04 -7.93
CA PRO A 199 -22.59 -17.03 -9.17
C PRO A 199 -23.16 -16.14 -10.29
N SER A 200 -24.45 -15.79 -10.22
CA SER A 200 -25.13 -14.91 -11.20
C SER A 200 -25.13 -13.44 -10.83
N ALA A 201 -24.71 -13.07 -9.62
CA ALA A 201 -24.60 -11.66 -9.22
C ALA A 201 -23.32 -11.03 -9.78
N PRO A 202 -23.34 -9.74 -10.15
CA PRO A 202 -22.15 -9.02 -10.52
C PRO A 202 -21.11 -9.07 -9.39
N ILE A 203 -19.83 -9.22 -9.75
CA ILE A 203 -18.73 -9.16 -8.81
C ILE A 203 -17.72 -8.12 -9.27
N PHE A 204 -16.99 -7.55 -8.31
CA PHE A 204 -15.80 -6.77 -8.55
C PHE A 204 -14.70 -7.12 -7.55
N ALA A 205 -13.46 -6.88 -7.90
CA ALA A 205 -12.30 -7.19 -7.08
C ALA A 205 -11.62 -5.92 -6.57
N SER A 206 -11.10 -5.94 -5.36
CA SER A 206 -10.29 -4.88 -4.79
C SER A 206 -8.96 -5.43 -4.29
N LEU A 207 -7.84 -4.84 -4.75
CA LEU A 207 -6.48 -5.26 -4.45
C LEU A 207 -5.95 -4.46 -3.26
N ASN A 208 -6.21 -4.96 -2.04
CA ASN A 208 -5.88 -4.28 -0.79
C ASN A 208 -4.54 -4.78 -0.20
N CYS A 209 -3.55 -4.88 -1.06
CA CYS A 209 -2.13 -4.95 -0.77
C CYS A 209 -1.39 -4.18 -1.87
N THR A 210 -0.45 -3.33 -1.48
CA THR A 210 0.30 -2.45 -2.40
C THR A 210 1.02 -3.19 -3.52
N HIS A 211 1.47 -4.42 -3.25
CA HIS A 211 2.14 -5.27 -4.24
C HIS A 211 1.22 -5.73 -5.36
N TYR A 212 -0.06 -5.98 -5.07
CA TYR A 212 -0.96 -6.63 -6.03
C TYR A 212 -1.22 -5.78 -7.27
N GLY A 213 -1.11 -4.45 -7.14
CA GLY A 213 -1.19 -3.54 -8.28
C GLY A 213 -0.12 -3.76 -9.35
N TYR A 214 1.06 -4.30 -8.98
CA TYR A 214 2.11 -4.64 -9.94
C TYR A 214 1.76 -5.85 -10.83
N SER A 215 0.86 -6.72 -10.36
CA SER A 215 0.37 -7.90 -11.09
C SER A 215 -1.08 -7.75 -11.55
N MET A 216 -1.53 -6.52 -11.82
CA MET A 216 -2.90 -6.23 -12.27
C MET A 216 -3.31 -7.04 -13.49
N GLU A 217 -2.42 -7.20 -14.46
CA GLU A 217 -2.72 -7.94 -15.69
C GLU A 217 -2.87 -9.46 -15.43
N GLN A 218 -2.13 -10.01 -14.47
CA GLN A 218 -2.27 -11.41 -14.04
C GLN A 218 -3.63 -11.65 -13.36
N PHE A 219 -4.09 -10.72 -12.50
CA PHE A 219 -5.44 -10.78 -11.93
C PHE A 219 -6.52 -10.71 -13.02
N LYS A 220 -6.39 -9.79 -14.00
CA LYS A 220 -7.33 -9.71 -15.12
C LYS A 220 -7.37 -11.00 -15.94
N ALA A 221 -6.21 -11.57 -16.23
CA ALA A 221 -6.11 -12.83 -16.96
C ALA A 221 -6.77 -13.99 -16.20
N ALA A 222 -6.48 -14.13 -14.90
CA ALA A 222 -7.06 -15.17 -14.06
C ALA A 222 -8.59 -15.08 -13.98
N PHE A 223 -9.14 -13.88 -13.82
CA PHE A 223 -10.59 -13.68 -13.84
C PHE A 223 -11.21 -13.96 -15.21
N LYS A 224 -10.55 -13.55 -16.29
CA LYS A 224 -10.99 -13.84 -17.65
C LYS A 224 -11.05 -15.35 -17.91
N ASP A 225 -10.01 -16.09 -17.51
CA ASP A 225 -9.95 -17.54 -17.67
C ASP A 225 -11.01 -18.26 -16.81
N ALA A 226 -11.38 -17.66 -15.70
CA ALA A 226 -12.49 -18.12 -14.83
C ALA A 226 -13.89 -17.70 -15.33
N GLY A 227 -14.01 -17.05 -16.50
CA GLY A 227 -15.29 -16.66 -17.08
C GLY A 227 -15.79 -15.25 -16.75
N TYR A 228 -14.92 -14.39 -16.19
CA TYR A 228 -15.23 -12.99 -15.83
C TYR A 228 -14.34 -11.99 -16.60
N PRO A 229 -14.43 -11.91 -17.95
CA PRO A 229 -13.53 -11.10 -18.77
C PRO A 229 -13.63 -9.60 -18.51
N ASP A 230 -14.80 -9.11 -18.08
CA ASP A 230 -15.11 -7.69 -17.89
C ASP A 230 -15.13 -7.28 -16.40
N ILE A 231 -14.52 -8.08 -15.52
CA ILE A 231 -14.51 -7.78 -14.09
C ILE A 231 -13.85 -6.42 -13.82
N LYS A 232 -14.49 -5.61 -12.99
CA LYS A 232 -13.88 -4.39 -12.47
C LYS A 232 -12.88 -4.75 -11.39
N ILE A 233 -11.63 -4.32 -11.54
CA ILE A 233 -10.59 -4.48 -10.52
C ILE A 233 -10.16 -3.10 -10.02
N ILE A 234 -10.23 -2.91 -8.71
CA ILE A 234 -9.87 -1.69 -8.00
C ILE A 234 -8.44 -1.83 -7.47
N ASN A 235 -7.63 -0.78 -7.67
CA ASN A 235 -6.32 -0.63 -7.05
C ASN A 235 -6.28 0.72 -6.30
N PRO A 236 -6.20 0.73 -4.96
CA PRO A 236 -6.18 1.97 -4.19
C PRO A 236 -4.89 2.79 -4.30
N ASN A 237 -3.78 2.17 -4.72
CA ASN A 237 -2.46 2.83 -4.69
C ASN A 237 -2.42 4.19 -5.40
N PRO A 238 -2.84 4.33 -6.67
CA PRO A 238 -2.78 5.60 -7.38
C PRO A 238 -3.75 6.65 -6.83
N GLU A 239 -4.79 6.23 -6.10
CA GLU A 239 -5.80 7.13 -5.55
C GLU A 239 -5.41 7.69 -4.17
N MET A 240 -4.45 7.05 -3.48
CA MET A 240 -4.07 7.41 -2.11
C MET A 240 -3.56 8.85 -1.99
N SER A 241 -2.92 9.37 -3.03
CA SER A 241 -2.33 10.72 -3.04
C SER A 241 -3.29 11.82 -3.52
N ASN A 242 -4.49 11.47 -3.98
CA ASN A 242 -5.41 12.41 -4.63
C ASN A 242 -5.79 13.63 -3.77
N PHE A 243 -5.83 13.50 -2.46
CA PHE A 243 -6.13 14.60 -1.54
C PHE A 243 -5.15 15.77 -1.66
N LEU A 244 -3.90 15.53 -2.11
CA LEU A 244 -2.90 16.58 -2.35
C LEU A 244 -3.21 17.41 -3.59
N PHE A 245 -3.87 16.84 -4.60
CA PHE A 245 -4.10 17.48 -5.90
C PHE A 245 -5.41 18.25 -5.96
N ASN A 246 -5.71 19.01 -4.90
CA ASN A 246 -6.88 19.87 -4.85
C ASN A 246 -6.75 21.04 -5.83
N LYS A 247 -7.75 21.21 -6.70
CA LYS A 247 -7.78 22.24 -7.76
C LYS A 247 -7.50 23.66 -7.25
N LYS A 248 -7.85 23.95 -5.99
CA LYS A 248 -7.60 25.26 -5.36
C LYS A 248 -6.13 25.63 -5.28
N TYR A 249 -5.24 24.63 -5.18
CA TYR A 249 -3.82 24.83 -4.92
C TYR A 249 -2.93 24.50 -6.13
N ILE A 250 -3.49 23.95 -7.20
CA ILE A 250 -2.78 23.67 -8.45
C ILE A 250 -2.29 25.00 -9.08
N ASN A 251 -1.08 24.99 -9.66
CA ASN A 251 -0.46 26.14 -10.33
C ASN A 251 -0.17 27.35 -9.41
N ARG A 252 0.08 27.11 -8.12
CA ARG A 252 0.63 28.16 -7.23
C ARG A 252 2.05 28.55 -7.64
N TYR A 253 2.80 27.60 -8.18
CA TYR A 253 4.13 27.72 -8.75
C TYR A 253 4.12 27.23 -10.20
N SER A 254 5.12 27.60 -10.99
CA SER A 254 5.27 27.13 -12.38
C SER A 254 5.42 25.62 -12.46
N GLU A 255 6.13 25.06 -11.51
CA GLU A 255 6.34 23.63 -11.31
C GLU A 255 6.68 23.37 -9.83
N THR A 256 6.62 22.11 -9.39
CA THR A 256 7.14 21.69 -8.09
C THR A 256 8.48 20.97 -8.30
N GLU A 257 9.57 21.52 -7.76
CA GLU A 257 10.85 20.82 -7.70
C GLU A 257 10.74 19.62 -6.76
N ILE A 258 11.10 18.41 -7.20
CA ILE A 258 11.01 17.22 -6.35
C ILE A 258 12.37 16.57 -6.08
N ASN A 259 12.51 16.01 -4.89
CA ASN A 259 13.56 15.06 -4.52
C ASN A 259 12.93 13.78 -4.02
N VAL A 260 13.47 12.62 -4.44
CA VAL A 260 12.98 11.29 -4.00
C VAL A 260 14.11 10.54 -3.32
N ASP A 261 13.89 10.17 -2.08
CA ASP A 261 14.78 9.32 -1.29
C ASP A 261 14.11 7.96 -1.01
N VAL A 262 14.86 6.87 -1.11
CA VAL A 262 14.44 5.54 -0.67
C VAL A 262 15.37 5.10 0.44
N VAL A 263 14.82 4.71 1.59
CA VAL A 263 15.59 4.28 2.75
C VAL A 263 15.10 2.93 3.25
N SER A 264 16.02 2.06 3.65
CA SER A 264 15.69 0.72 4.14
C SER A 264 16.68 0.27 5.22
N LYS A 265 16.13 -0.31 6.29
CA LYS A 265 16.90 -1.00 7.32
C LYS A 265 17.46 -2.34 6.83
N THR A 266 16.77 -2.96 5.90
CA THR A 266 17.15 -4.25 5.32
C THR A 266 17.77 -4.06 3.94
N LYS A 267 18.67 -4.94 3.54
CA LYS A 267 19.19 -4.94 2.18
C LYS A 267 18.11 -5.35 1.20
N ILE A 268 17.93 -4.53 0.17
CA ILE A 268 17.08 -4.85 -0.97
C ILE A 268 17.93 -5.61 -1.98
N THR A 269 17.52 -6.82 -2.36
CA THR A 269 18.28 -7.63 -3.32
C THR A 269 18.25 -7.04 -4.72
N GLU A 270 19.29 -7.28 -5.51
CA GLU A 270 19.36 -6.83 -6.90
C GLU A 270 18.18 -7.38 -7.72
N ALA A 271 17.74 -8.61 -7.44
CA ALA A 271 16.58 -9.21 -8.09
C ALA A 271 15.29 -8.40 -7.84
N LYS A 272 15.02 -7.99 -6.60
CA LYS A 272 13.86 -7.16 -6.24
C LYS A 272 13.96 -5.77 -6.87
N ILE A 273 15.15 -5.15 -6.85
CA ILE A 273 15.40 -3.86 -7.52
C ILE A 273 15.13 -3.98 -9.03
N ALA A 274 15.62 -5.04 -9.67
CA ALA A 274 15.43 -5.25 -11.10
C ALA A 274 13.97 -5.57 -11.47
N SER A 275 13.26 -6.35 -10.64
CA SER A 275 11.86 -6.71 -10.84
C SER A 275 10.95 -5.50 -10.70
N LEU A 276 10.93 -4.88 -9.52
CA LEU A 276 10.03 -3.76 -9.22
C LEU A 276 10.50 -2.46 -9.86
N GLY A 277 11.82 -2.24 -9.99
CA GLY A 277 12.38 -1.03 -10.60
C GLY A 277 11.85 -0.78 -12.01
N LYS A 278 11.72 -1.81 -12.85
CA LYS A 278 11.13 -1.70 -14.19
C LYS A 278 9.66 -1.27 -14.17
N LEU A 279 8.91 -1.67 -13.16
CA LEU A 279 7.49 -1.32 -13.03
C LEU A 279 7.33 0.10 -12.49
N VAL A 280 8.15 0.46 -11.51
CA VAL A 280 8.21 1.80 -10.93
C VAL A 280 8.71 2.82 -11.97
N GLU A 281 9.68 2.46 -12.82
CA GLU A 281 10.24 3.32 -13.88
C GLU A 281 9.17 3.78 -14.87
N LYS A 282 8.18 2.93 -15.18
CA LYS A 282 7.05 3.29 -16.05
C LYS A 282 6.18 4.40 -15.45
N ILE A 283 6.16 4.55 -14.13
CA ILE A 283 5.40 5.58 -13.42
C ILE A 283 6.30 6.80 -13.19
N SER A 284 7.49 6.60 -12.60
CA SER A 284 8.46 7.62 -12.27
C SER A 284 9.89 7.10 -12.42
N PRO A 285 10.62 7.51 -13.47
CA PRO A 285 12.06 7.22 -13.61
C PRO A 285 12.89 7.69 -12.41
N GLN A 286 12.52 8.81 -11.81
CA GLN A 286 13.21 9.36 -10.63
C GLN A 286 13.06 8.45 -9.40
N THR A 287 11.88 7.89 -9.16
CA THR A 287 11.67 6.92 -8.07
C THR A 287 12.41 5.61 -8.33
N ALA A 288 12.46 5.16 -9.59
CA ALA A 288 13.24 3.97 -9.96
C ALA A 288 14.73 4.17 -9.72
N GLU A 289 15.26 5.35 -10.07
CA GLU A 289 16.67 5.69 -9.82
C GLU A 289 16.96 5.79 -8.31
N ALA A 290 16.07 6.42 -7.53
CA ALA A 290 16.17 6.46 -6.08
C ALA A 290 16.13 5.05 -5.45
N THR A 291 15.37 4.12 -6.05
CA THR A 291 15.30 2.71 -5.61
C THR A 291 16.60 1.97 -5.87
N LYS A 292 17.26 2.20 -7.03
CA LYS A 292 18.58 1.63 -7.32
C LYS A 292 19.65 2.14 -6.36
N ASN A 293 19.59 3.42 -6.00
CA ASN A 293 20.54 4.12 -5.14
C ASN A 293 20.01 4.26 -3.69
N TYR A 294 19.15 3.35 -3.25
CA TYR A 294 18.55 3.44 -1.93
C TYR A 294 19.59 3.51 -0.81
N LYS A 295 19.26 4.24 0.24
CA LYS A 295 20.09 4.32 1.44
C LYS A 295 19.84 3.10 2.31
N TYR A 296 20.82 2.22 2.38
CA TYR A 296 20.85 1.14 3.38
C TYR A 296 21.31 1.71 4.72
N ASP A 297 20.46 1.63 5.74
CA ASP A 297 20.73 2.10 7.10
C ASP A 297 20.28 1.02 8.10
N PRO A 298 21.18 0.13 8.56
CA PRO A 298 20.83 -0.93 9.50
C PRO A 298 20.33 -0.38 10.85
N ASP A 299 20.68 0.88 11.18
CA ASP A 299 20.28 1.59 12.39
C ASP A 299 19.09 2.53 12.14
N LEU A 300 18.37 2.33 11.03
CA LEU A 300 17.20 3.16 10.65
C LEU A 300 16.17 3.22 11.77
N PHE A 301 15.91 2.09 12.42
CA PHE A 301 15.13 1.96 13.65
C PHE A 301 15.48 0.64 14.38
N ASP A 302 15.41 0.63 15.71
CA ASP A 302 15.77 -0.53 16.53
C ASP A 302 14.54 -1.33 16.96
N ALA A 303 14.15 -2.31 16.15
CA ALA A 303 12.99 -3.16 16.42
C ALA A 303 13.20 -4.16 17.58
N LYS A 304 14.46 -4.41 18.03
CA LYS A 304 14.80 -5.43 19.05
C LYS A 304 14.06 -6.74 18.86
N PHE A 305 14.21 -7.32 17.68
CA PHE A 305 13.46 -8.47 17.25
C PHE A 305 14.26 -9.77 17.52
N ASP A 306 13.63 -10.71 18.23
CA ASP A 306 14.19 -12.05 18.48
C ASP A 306 13.73 -13.01 17.39
N SER A 307 14.63 -13.30 16.44
CA SER A 307 14.33 -14.17 15.29
C SER A 307 14.01 -15.62 15.68
N SER A 308 14.35 -16.08 16.90
CA SER A 308 14.00 -17.43 17.36
C SER A 308 12.49 -17.62 17.58
N ARG A 309 11.71 -16.53 17.57
CA ARG A 309 10.25 -16.54 17.78
C ARG A 309 9.46 -16.65 16.50
N ILE A 310 10.10 -16.65 15.33
CA ILE A 310 9.43 -16.96 14.08
C ILE A 310 9.51 -18.46 13.87
N GLY A 311 8.36 -19.12 13.83
CA GLY A 311 8.27 -20.50 13.38
C GLY A 311 8.48 -20.54 11.86
N LEU A 312 9.76 -20.56 11.43
CA LEU A 312 10.17 -20.90 10.08
C LEU A 312 10.40 -22.40 9.98
#